data_fe359ad4035c19a0f05dc535d7d7244b
#
_entry.id   fe359ad4035c19a0f05dc535d7d7244b
#
_cell.length_a   1.000
_cell.length_b   1.000
_cell.length_c   1.000
_cell.angle_alpha   90.00
_cell.angle_beta   90.00
_cell.angle_gamma   90.00
#
_symmetry.space_group_name_H-M   'P 1'
#
loop_
_entity.id
_entity.type
_entity.pdbx_description
1 polymer ?
#
loop_
_entity_poly.entity_id
_entity_poly.type
_entity_poly.pdbx_seq_one_letter_code
_entity_poly.pdbx_strand_id
1 'polypeptide(L)'
;MDARNENKYGERALILATPAIVWLGVFVLVPLAILLVFSLQGRDDLGRVQYLWHFDNFERFVSGPYLKCLARSVGLASITTISLLVISYIFCLWLAFAARPARRSLLLLAVVLPLWTSSLLRIYAWITILRPTGIIAHLWGAAGMGQYLPPLLYTPFAVWLGMVYNYLPFMILPLYTAID
;
A
#
# COMPACT_ATOMS: atom_id res chain seq x y z
N MET A 1 7.09 -0.17 -45.56
CA MET A 1 6.49 0.67 -44.49
C MET A 1 7.61 1.54 -43.98
N ASP A 2 7.49 2.85 -44.12
CA ASP A 2 8.64 3.76 -44.19
C ASP A 2 9.08 4.21 -42.80
N ALA A 3 10.29 3.84 -42.35
CA ALA A 3 10.91 4.21 -41.05
C ALA A 3 10.86 5.73 -40.79
N ARG A 4 10.70 6.53 -41.83
CA ARG A 4 10.55 8.00 -41.79
C ARG A 4 9.19 8.43 -41.23
N ASN A 5 8.15 7.60 -41.36
CA ASN A 5 6.84 7.89 -40.80
C ASN A 5 6.74 7.54 -39.30
N GLU A 6 7.38 6.47 -38.85
CA GLU A 6 7.40 6.11 -37.42
C GLU A 6 8.06 7.18 -36.57
N ASN A 7 9.14 7.81 -37.08
CA ASN A 7 9.84 8.89 -36.36
C ASN A 7 8.96 10.13 -36.20
N LYS A 8 8.16 10.48 -37.22
CA LYS A 8 7.23 11.63 -37.15
C LYS A 8 6.06 11.41 -36.18
N TYR A 9 5.58 10.19 -36.04
CA TYR A 9 4.52 9.88 -35.04
C TYR A 9 5.09 9.92 -33.63
N GLY A 10 6.34 9.45 -33.42
CA GLY A 10 7.04 9.55 -32.14
C GLY A 10 7.27 11.00 -31.69
N GLU A 11 7.74 11.86 -32.60
CA GLU A 11 7.97 13.29 -32.30
C GLU A 11 6.66 14.03 -31.95
N ARG A 12 5.59 13.78 -32.71
CA ARG A 12 4.26 14.38 -32.43
C ARG A 12 3.68 13.89 -31.09
N ALA A 13 3.83 12.61 -30.78
CA ALA A 13 3.40 12.05 -29.51
C ALA A 13 4.18 12.66 -28.33
N LEU A 14 5.48 12.87 -28.48
CA LEU A 14 6.31 13.54 -27.48
C LEU A 14 5.91 15.01 -27.29
N ILE A 15 5.65 15.75 -28.36
CA ILE A 15 5.21 17.16 -28.27
C ILE A 15 3.85 17.26 -27.55
N LEU A 16 2.93 16.35 -27.83
CA LEU A 16 1.61 16.30 -27.17
C LEU A 16 1.73 15.87 -25.70
N ALA A 17 2.69 15.02 -25.35
CA ALA A 17 2.93 14.57 -23.98
C ALA A 17 3.75 15.57 -23.16
N THR A 18 4.50 16.48 -23.81
CA THR A 18 5.40 17.43 -23.14
C THR A 18 4.72 18.25 -22.03
N PRO A 19 3.53 18.84 -22.21
CA PRO A 19 2.89 19.61 -21.15
C PRO A 19 2.60 18.75 -19.92
N ALA A 20 2.16 17.51 -20.11
CA ALA A 20 1.88 16.59 -19.01
C ALA A 20 3.18 16.14 -18.30
N ILE A 21 4.23 15.86 -19.07
CA ILE A 21 5.54 15.46 -18.52
C ILE A 21 6.16 16.60 -17.73
N VAL A 22 6.12 17.83 -18.25
CA VAL A 22 6.65 19.02 -17.56
C VAL A 22 5.86 19.27 -16.27
N TRP A 23 4.53 19.20 -16.34
CA TRP A 23 3.68 19.37 -15.17
C TRP A 23 3.99 18.35 -14.09
N LEU A 24 3.99 17.07 -14.43
CA LEU A 24 4.36 15.99 -13.50
C LEU A 24 5.78 16.15 -12.97
N GLY A 25 6.73 16.50 -13.84
CA GLY A 25 8.12 16.74 -13.45
C GLY A 25 8.24 17.87 -12.40
N VAL A 26 7.60 19.00 -12.60
CA VAL A 26 7.61 20.12 -11.66
C VAL A 26 6.97 19.69 -10.32
N PHE A 27 5.79 19.09 -10.36
CA PHE A 27 5.06 18.69 -9.14
C PHE A 27 5.75 17.56 -8.36
N VAL A 28 6.59 16.76 -8.99
CA VAL A 28 7.38 15.71 -8.33
C VAL A 28 8.76 16.24 -7.91
N LEU A 29 9.47 16.93 -8.82
CA LEU A 29 10.86 17.33 -8.54
C LEU A 29 10.96 18.50 -7.56
N VAL A 30 10.00 19.45 -7.58
CA VAL A 30 10.06 20.59 -6.66
C VAL A 30 9.88 20.15 -5.20
N PRO A 31 8.89 19.34 -4.80
CA PRO A 31 8.79 18.83 -3.45
C PRO A 31 10.00 17.97 -3.04
N LEU A 32 10.53 17.16 -3.96
CA LEU A 32 11.72 16.35 -3.69
C LEU A 32 12.95 17.22 -3.45
N ALA A 33 13.15 18.28 -4.24
CA ALA A 33 14.23 19.23 -4.05
C ALA A 33 14.11 19.96 -2.70
N ILE A 34 12.89 20.37 -2.33
CA ILE A 34 12.62 20.97 -1.02
C ILE A 34 12.96 19.98 0.11
N LEU A 35 12.54 18.73 0.01
CA LEU A 35 12.87 17.69 0.99
C LEU A 35 14.40 17.45 1.08
N LEU A 36 15.10 17.42 -0.04
CA LEU A 36 16.55 17.31 -0.07
C LEU A 36 17.22 18.47 0.67
N VAL A 37 16.79 19.70 0.41
CA VAL A 37 17.31 20.88 1.12
C VAL A 37 17.04 20.78 2.62
N PHE A 38 15.84 20.42 3.03
CA PHE A 38 15.51 20.25 4.45
C PHE A 38 16.24 19.08 5.10
N SER A 39 16.55 18.02 4.37
CA SER A 39 17.29 16.86 4.91
C SER A 39 18.72 17.20 5.29
N LEU A 40 19.30 18.23 4.64
CA LEU A 40 20.65 18.72 4.89
C LEU A 40 20.71 19.85 5.93
N GLN A 41 19.56 20.31 6.43
CA GLN A 41 19.50 21.37 7.42
C GLN A 41 19.45 20.78 8.84
N GLY A 42 20.24 21.34 9.77
CA GLY A 42 20.17 21.03 11.19
C GLY A 42 18.94 21.65 11.86
N ARG A 43 18.55 21.11 13.00
CA ARG A 43 17.58 21.73 13.91
C ARG A 43 18.26 22.10 15.22
N ASP A 44 18.00 23.32 15.68
CA ASP A 44 18.40 23.77 17.00
C ASP A 44 17.53 23.09 18.08
N ASP A 45 17.98 23.10 19.34
CA ASP A 45 17.27 22.54 20.50
C ASP A 45 15.84 23.12 20.68
N LEU A 46 15.58 24.29 20.09
CA LEU A 46 14.28 24.94 20.04
C LEU A 46 13.44 24.54 18.81
N GLY A 47 13.91 23.58 17.98
CA GLY A 47 13.23 23.12 16.79
C GLY A 47 13.28 24.07 15.59
N ARG A 48 14.09 25.15 15.66
CA ARG A 48 14.28 26.10 14.56
C ARG A 48 15.23 25.53 13.52
N VAL A 49 14.90 25.73 12.26
CA VAL A 49 15.74 25.29 11.13
C VAL A 49 17.01 26.16 11.09
N GLN A 50 18.17 25.56 11.25
CA GLN A 50 19.45 26.20 11.02
C GLN A 50 19.88 25.96 9.57
N TYR A 51 20.16 27.04 8.84
CA TYR A 51 20.63 27.00 7.44
C TYR A 51 22.13 26.60 7.33
N LEU A 52 22.55 25.64 8.14
CA LEU A 52 23.89 25.07 8.11
C LEU A 52 23.81 23.65 7.52
N TRP A 53 24.69 23.35 6.58
CA TRP A 53 24.81 22.03 5.98
C TRP A 53 25.34 21.04 7.01
N HIS A 54 24.47 20.18 7.55
CA HIS A 54 24.81 19.18 8.54
C HIS A 54 24.38 17.80 8.04
N PHE A 55 25.25 16.84 8.17
CA PHE A 55 24.94 15.43 7.85
C PHE A 55 24.41 14.65 9.06
N ASP A 56 24.21 15.31 10.20
CA ASP A 56 23.77 14.71 11.45
C ASP A 56 22.42 13.97 11.32
N ASN A 57 21.56 14.42 10.42
CA ASN A 57 20.29 13.74 10.14
C ASN A 57 20.50 12.35 9.55
N PHE A 58 21.54 12.18 8.72
CA PHE A 58 21.89 10.88 8.12
C PHE A 58 22.56 9.97 9.14
N GLU A 59 23.40 10.51 10.01
CA GLU A 59 24.01 9.77 11.11
C GLU A 59 22.95 9.28 12.11
N ARG A 60 22.00 10.14 12.48
CA ARG A 60 20.83 9.77 13.30
C ARG A 60 19.96 8.71 12.64
N PHE A 61 19.83 8.74 11.31
CA PHE A 61 19.07 7.72 10.58
C PHE A 61 19.70 6.33 10.72
N VAL A 62 21.03 6.26 10.62
CA VAL A 62 21.78 4.99 10.76
C VAL A 62 21.90 4.55 12.22
N SER A 63 21.91 5.49 13.17
CA SER A 63 22.02 5.21 14.59
C SER A 63 20.67 4.90 15.24
N GLY A 64 20.35 3.62 15.40
CA GLY A 64 19.43 3.11 16.42
C GLY A 64 17.94 3.04 16.10
N PRO A 65 17.06 3.98 16.50
CA PRO A 65 15.61 3.76 16.47
C PRO A 65 15.00 3.79 15.07
N TYR A 66 15.54 4.59 14.16
CA TYR A 66 15.01 4.71 12.79
C TYR A 66 15.27 3.44 11.96
N LEU A 67 16.43 2.82 12.11
CA LEU A 67 16.78 1.58 11.44
C LEU A 67 15.89 0.41 11.90
N LYS A 68 15.57 0.37 13.21
CA LYS A 68 14.62 -0.62 13.76
C LYS A 68 13.20 -0.42 13.20
N CYS A 69 12.77 0.84 13.09
CA CYS A 69 11.47 1.18 12.51
C CYS A 69 11.42 0.75 11.02
N LEU A 70 12.47 1.06 10.26
CA LEU A 70 12.61 0.67 8.86
C LEU A 70 12.58 -0.86 8.71
N ALA A 71 13.35 -1.59 9.50
CA ALA A 71 13.38 -3.05 9.47
C ALA A 71 12.00 -3.67 9.78
N ARG A 72 11.27 -3.11 10.77
CA ARG A 72 9.89 -3.53 11.06
C ARG A 72 8.93 -3.25 9.91
N SER A 73 9.05 -2.08 9.30
CA SER A 73 8.20 -1.69 8.15
C SER A 73 8.45 -2.58 6.94
N VAL A 74 9.72 -2.84 6.62
CA VAL A 74 10.12 -3.75 5.52
C VAL A 74 9.66 -5.17 5.82
N GLY A 75 9.84 -5.65 7.05
CA GLY A 75 9.38 -6.98 7.47
C GLY A 75 7.86 -7.12 7.32
N LEU A 76 7.09 -6.14 7.81
CA LEU A 76 5.64 -6.15 7.69
C LEU A 76 5.18 -6.07 6.23
N ALA A 77 5.82 -5.23 5.42
CA ALA A 77 5.53 -5.14 3.99
C ALA A 77 5.82 -6.45 3.27
N SER A 78 6.94 -7.10 3.56
CA SER A 78 7.32 -8.41 2.98
C SER A 78 6.30 -9.49 3.32
N ILE A 79 5.94 -9.61 4.60
CA ILE A 79 4.93 -10.59 5.06
C ILE A 79 3.59 -10.32 4.37
N THR A 80 3.18 -9.06 4.28
CA THR A 80 1.93 -8.67 3.62
C THR A 80 1.95 -9.03 2.13
N THR A 81 3.03 -8.73 1.43
CA THR A 81 3.18 -9.02 0.00
C THR A 81 3.16 -10.51 -0.28
N ILE A 82 3.89 -11.30 0.51
CA ILE A 82 3.90 -12.77 0.37
C ILE A 82 2.52 -13.34 0.65
N SER A 83 1.85 -12.89 1.71
CA SER A 83 0.49 -13.31 2.05
C SER A 83 -0.50 -12.99 0.92
N LEU A 84 -0.44 -11.77 0.39
CA LEU A 84 -1.26 -11.33 -0.74
C LEU A 84 -1.01 -12.17 -1.97
N LEU A 85 0.26 -12.43 -2.31
CA LEU A 85 0.62 -13.23 -3.46
C LEU A 85 0.04 -14.64 -3.35
N VAL A 86 0.22 -15.30 -2.20
CA VAL A 86 -0.28 -16.66 -1.97
C VAL A 86 -1.81 -16.71 -2.05
N ILE A 87 -2.50 -15.81 -1.32
CA ILE A 87 -3.97 -15.78 -1.29
C ILE A 87 -4.53 -15.48 -2.68
N SER A 88 -4.00 -14.44 -3.35
CA SER A 88 -4.46 -14.03 -4.67
C SER A 88 -4.17 -15.08 -5.74
N TYR A 89 -3.01 -15.75 -5.67
CA TYR A 89 -2.64 -16.79 -6.63
C TYR A 89 -3.58 -17.99 -6.54
N ILE A 90 -3.84 -18.49 -5.33
CA ILE A 90 -4.79 -19.60 -5.12
C ILE A 90 -6.18 -19.20 -5.59
N PHE A 91 -6.63 -17.98 -5.26
CA PHE A 91 -7.94 -17.48 -5.68
C PHE A 91 -8.04 -17.35 -7.20
N CYS A 92 -7.02 -16.80 -7.87
CA CYS A 92 -7.00 -16.63 -9.32
C CYS A 92 -6.96 -17.98 -10.07
N LEU A 93 -6.17 -18.95 -9.58
CA LEU A 93 -6.18 -20.30 -10.13
C LEU A 93 -7.56 -20.96 -10.02
N TRP A 94 -8.17 -20.87 -8.84
CA TRP A 94 -9.53 -21.39 -8.66
C TRP A 94 -10.53 -20.69 -9.58
N LEU A 95 -10.41 -19.38 -9.74
CA LEU A 95 -11.28 -18.58 -10.59
C LEU A 95 -11.12 -18.95 -12.08
N ALA A 96 -9.87 -19.12 -12.55
CA ALA A 96 -9.57 -19.42 -13.95
C ALA A 96 -9.93 -20.85 -14.33
N PHE A 97 -9.70 -21.83 -13.46
CA PHE A 97 -9.85 -23.25 -13.83
C PHE A 97 -11.10 -23.94 -13.28
N ALA A 98 -11.60 -23.51 -12.10
CA ALA A 98 -12.70 -24.19 -11.43
C ALA A 98 -14.03 -23.40 -11.45
N ALA A 99 -14.01 -22.07 -11.60
CA ALA A 99 -15.22 -21.27 -11.58
C ALA A 99 -15.97 -21.34 -12.92
N ARG A 100 -17.31 -21.40 -12.85
CA ARG A 100 -18.15 -21.32 -14.05
C ARG A 100 -18.01 -19.94 -14.71
N PRO A 101 -17.93 -19.81 -16.04
CA PRO A 101 -17.71 -18.54 -16.75
C PRO A 101 -18.67 -17.44 -16.33
N ALA A 102 -19.95 -17.76 -16.15
CA ALA A 102 -20.97 -16.81 -15.72
C ALA A 102 -20.74 -16.22 -14.31
N ARG A 103 -19.99 -16.91 -13.43
CA ARG A 103 -19.68 -16.45 -12.06
C ARG A 103 -18.36 -15.70 -11.95
N ARG A 104 -17.45 -15.88 -12.92
CA ARG A 104 -16.11 -15.22 -12.89
C ARG A 104 -16.26 -13.70 -12.81
N SER A 105 -17.06 -13.12 -13.70
CA SER A 105 -17.29 -11.68 -13.74
C SER A 105 -17.92 -11.15 -12.44
N LEU A 106 -18.87 -11.88 -11.87
CA LEU A 106 -19.50 -11.52 -10.61
C LEU A 106 -18.50 -11.56 -9.43
N LEU A 107 -17.65 -12.57 -9.40
CA LEU A 107 -16.62 -12.70 -8.34
C LEU A 107 -15.55 -11.63 -8.46
N LEU A 108 -15.10 -11.29 -9.68
CA LEU A 108 -14.20 -10.17 -9.89
C LEU A 108 -14.83 -8.84 -9.49
N LEU A 109 -16.12 -8.64 -9.82
CA LEU A 109 -16.86 -7.46 -9.36
C LEU A 109 -16.91 -7.39 -7.83
N ALA A 110 -17.19 -8.53 -7.16
CA ALA A 110 -17.22 -8.59 -5.70
C ALA A 110 -15.86 -8.25 -5.06
N VAL A 111 -14.74 -8.59 -5.71
CA VAL A 111 -13.39 -8.20 -5.29
C VAL A 111 -13.17 -6.69 -5.42
N VAL A 112 -13.73 -6.07 -6.47
CA VAL A 112 -13.56 -4.63 -6.74
C VAL A 112 -14.50 -3.77 -5.90
N LEU A 113 -15.69 -4.28 -5.54
CA LEU A 113 -16.70 -3.55 -4.78
C LEU A 113 -16.15 -2.80 -3.53
N PRO A 114 -15.29 -3.41 -2.70
CA PRO A 114 -14.71 -2.72 -1.55
C PRO A 114 -13.89 -1.48 -1.91
N LEU A 115 -13.35 -1.36 -3.13
CA LEU A 115 -12.59 -0.17 -3.55
C LEU A 115 -13.47 1.07 -3.68
N TRP A 116 -14.75 0.90 -3.93
CA TRP A 116 -15.71 2.01 -4.05
C TRP A 116 -16.12 2.60 -2.70
N THR A 117 -15.83 1.89 -1.61
CA THR A 117 -16.05 2.41 -0.27
C THR A 117 -14.88 3.27 0.19
N SER A 118 -15.16 4.29 1.01
CA SER A 118 -14.12 5.14 1.58
C SER A 118 -13.13 4.31 2.41
N SER A 119 -11.84 4.59 2.25
CA SER A 119 -10.79 3.94 3.05
C SER A 119 -10.97 4.20 4.55
N LEU A 120 -11.45 5.38 4.94
CA LEU A 120 -11.76 5.69 6.33
C LEU A 120 -12.85 4.77 6.88
N LEU A 121 -13.93 4.56 6.14
CA LEU A 121 -15.02 3.68 6.57
C LEU A 121 -14.51 2.25 6.80
N ARG A 122 -13.64 1.75 5.93
CA ARG A 122 -13.01 0.42 6.07
C ARG A 122 -12.13 0.33 7.32
N ILE A 123 -11.34 1.37 7.60
CA ILE A 123 -10.49 1.42 8.80
C ILE A 123 -11.37 1.42 10.06
N TYR A 124 -12.42 2.22 10.10
CA TYR A 124 -13.36 2.24 11.24
C TYR A 124 -14.07 0.91 11.43
N ALA A 125 -14.45 0.23 10.35
CA ALA A 125 -15.04 -1.10 10.42
C ALA A 125 -14.06 -2.10 11.08
N TRP A 126 -12.79 -2.12 10.66
CA TRP A 126 -11.77 -2.98 11.27
C TRP A 126 -11.51 -2.64 12.74
N ILE A 127 -11.43 -1.35 13.09
CA ILE A 127 -11.30 -0.92 14.50
C ILE A 127 -12.48 -1.44 15.32
N THR A 128 -13.70 -1.34 14.81
CA THR A 128 -14.91 -1.80 15.52
C THR A 128 -14.94 -3.33 15.68
N ILE A 129 -14.51 -4.08 14.67
CA ILE A 129 -14.47 -5.55 14.69
C ILE A 129 -13.39 -6.06 15.65
N LEU A 130 -12.20 -5.45 15.64
CA LEU A 130 -11.02 -5.88 16.42
C LEU A 130 -10.99 -5.33 17.85
N ARG A 131 -11.91 -4.44 18.21
CA ARG A 131 -11.99 -3.87 19.57
C ARG A 131 -12.22 -4.97 20.62
N PRO A 132 -11.71 -4.82 21.85
CA PRO A 132 -11.94 -5.79 22.95
C PRO A 132 -13.41 -6.06 23.26
N THR A 133 -14.29 -5.11 22.92
CA THR A 133 -15.77 -5.23 23.02
C THR A 133 -16.41 -5.41 21.63
N GLY A 134 -15.63 -5.82 20.64
CA GLY A 134 -16.09 -5.96 19.26
C GLY A 134 -16.70 -7.32 18.95
N ILE A 135 -17.08 -7.49 17.69
CA ILE A 135 -17.76 -8.70 17.20
C ILE A 135 -16.91 -9.95 17.45
N ILE A 136 -15.58 -9.88 17.22
CA ILE A 136 -14.68 -11.02 17.44
C ILE A 136 -14.66 -11.42 18.91
N ALA A 137 -14.62 -10.44 19.83
CA ALA A 137 -14.61 -10.73 21.27
C ALA A 137 -15.91 -11.40 21.73
N HIS A 138 -17.06 -10.95 21.21
CA HIS A 138 -18.35 -11.57 21.49
C HIS A 138 -18.44 -13.01 20.95
N LEU A 139 -17.98 -13.24 19.73
CA LEU A 139 -17.95 -14.59 19.14
C LEU A 139 -17.00 -15.53 19.90
N TRP A 140 -15.87 -15.03 20.35
CA TRP A 140 -14.89 -15.77 21.15
C TRP A 140 -15.49 -16.22 22.49
N GLY A 141 -16.17 -15.31 23.18
CA GLY A 141 -16.88 -15.62 24.43
C GLY A 141 -18.02 -16.63 24.23
N ALA A 142 -18.80 -16.48 23.15
CA ALA A 142 -19.89 -17.40 22.79
C ALA A 142 -19.39 -18.80 22.43
N ALA A 143 -18.18 -18.91 21.87
CA ALA A 143 -17.53 -20.18 21.55
C ALA A 143 -16.94 -20.92 22.79
N GLY A 144 -17.09 -20.33 24.00
CA GLY A 144 -16.59 -20.96 25.25
C GLY A 144 -15.08 -20.91 25.43
N MET A 145 -14.35 -20.13 24.62
CA MET A 145 -12.90 -20.02 24.65
C MET A 145 -12.36 -19.07 25.75
N GLY A 146 -13.19 -18.72 26.74
CA GLY A 146 -12.86 -17.86 27.87
C GLY A 146 -13.18 -16.39 27.65
N GLN A 147 -13.21 -15.63 28.75
CA GLN A 147 -13.54 -14.19 28.73
C GLN A 147 -12.37 -13.31 28.26
N TYR A 148 -11.18 -13.87 28.06
CA TYR A 148 -9.97 -13.10 27.75
C TYR A 148 -9.53 -13.35 26.30
N LEU A 149 -9.91 -12.45 25.42
CA LEU A 149 -9.31 -12.33 24.09
C LEU A 149 -8.08 -11.42 24.22
N PRO A 150 -6.88 -11.84 23.77
CA PRO A 150 -5.74 -10.93 23.75
C PRO A 150 -6.08 -9.71 22.89
N PRO A 151 -5.56 -8.50 23.23
CA PRO A 151 -5.86 -7.30 22.48
C PRO A 151 -5.39 -7.47 21.03
N LEU A 152 -6.32 -7.54 20.09
CA LEU A 152 -6.04 -7.65 18.65
C LEU A 152 -5.77 -6.28 18.04
N LEU A 153 -6.44 -5.24 18.55
CA LEU A 153 -6.31 -3.87 18.08
C LEU A 153 -4.93 -3.30 18.48
N TYR A 154 -4.37 -2.45 17.63
CA TYR A 154 -3.03 -1.85 17.78
C TYR A 154 -1.85 -2.84 17.78
N THR A 155 -2.06 -4.02 17.21
CA THR A 155 -1.01 -5.03 17.04
C THR A 155 -0.49 -5.06 15.59
N PRO A 156 0.72 -5.59 15.35
CA PRO A 156 1.20 -5.83 13.97
C PRO A 156 0.25 -6.71 13.16
N PHE A 157 -0.47 -7.63 13.82
CA PHE A 157 -1.50 -8.45 13.19
C PHE A 157 -2.66 -7.63 12.63
N ALA A 158 -3.18 -6.65 13.40
CA ALA A 158 -4.27 -5.78 12.92
C ALA A 158 -3.83 -4.94 11.71
N VAL A 159 -2.59 -4.45 11.74
CA VAL A 159 -2.01 -3.70 10.61
C VAL A 159 -1.89 -4.60 9.38
N TRP A 160 -1.31 -5.79 9.55
CA TRP A 160 -1.19 -6.78 8.48
C TRP A 160 -2.55 -7.14 7.87
N LEU A 161 -3.55 -7.43 8.70
CA LEU A 161 -4.90 -7.78 8.25
C LEU A 161 -5.55 -6.65 7.45
N GLY A 162 -5.43 -5.41 7.93
CA GLY A 162 -5.93 -4.21 7.25
C GLY A 162 -5.21 -3.98 5.91
N MET A 163 -3.90 -4.20 5.85
CA MET A 163 -3.11 -4.09 4.61
C MET A 163 -3.51 -5.17 3.61
N VAL A 164 -3.62 -6.43 4.05
CA VAL A 164 -4.05 -7.54 3.18
C VAL A 164 -5.42 -7.23 2.58
N TYR A 165 -6.39 -6.84 3.39
CA TYR A 165 -7.73 -6.50 2.91
C TYR A 165 -7.73 -5.34 1.90
N ASN A 166 -6.95 -4.29 2.18
CA ASN A 166 -6.91 -3.11 1.32
C ASN A 166 -6.24 -3.36 -0.03
N TYR A 167 -5.17 -4.17 -0.06
CA TYR A 167 -4.37 -4.41 -1.27
C TYR A 167 -4.78 -5.65 -2.05
N LEU A 168 -5.69 -6.49 -1.50
CA LEU A 168 -6.16 -7.72 -2.15
C LEU A 168 -6.67 -7.48 -3.58
N PRO A 169 -7.55 -6.50 -3.86
CA PRO A 169 -8.03 -6.26 -5.22
C PRO A 169 -6.93 -5.88 -6.20
N PHE A 170 -5.96 -5.08 -5.74
CA PHE A 170 -4.82 -4.64 -6.57
C PHE A 170 -3.88 -5.78 -6.94
N MET A 171 -3.87 -6.86 -6.17
CA MET A 171 -3.08 -8.05 -6.47
C MET A 171 -3.86 -9.04 -7.34
N ILE A 172 -5.16 -9.22 -7.09
CA ILE A 172 -6.01 -10.17 -7.83
C ILE A 172 -6.17 -9.75 -9.28
N LEU A 173 -6.46 -8.47 -9.55
CA LEU A 173 -6.76 -8.02 -10.91
C LEU A 173 -5.63 -8.27 -11.91
N PRO A 174 -4.37 -7.81 -11.68
CA PRO A 174 -3.29 -8.06 -12.63
C PRO A 174 -2.90 -9.54 -12.67
N LEU A 175 -3.00 -10.26 -11.54
CA LEU A 175 -2.67 -11.68 -11.50
C LEU A 175 -3.68 -12.52 -12.28
N TYR A 176 -4.96 -12.20 -12.18
CA TYR A 176 -6.00 -12.84 -12.97
C TYR A 176 -5.79 -12.63 -14.47
N THR A 177 -5.50 -11.40 -14.90
CA THR A 177 -5.22 -11.10 -16.33
C THR A 177 -3.96 -11.77 -16.87
N ALA A 178 -3.03 -12.17 -16.00
CA ALA A 178 -1.83 -12.92 -16.40
C ALA A 178 -2.06 -14.44 -16.50
N ILE A 179 -3.11 -14.96 -15.84
CA ILE A 179 -3.42 -16.41 -15.79
C ILE A 179 -4.50 -16.80 -16.81
N ASP A 180 -5.44 -15.88 -17.10
CA ASP A 180 -6.58 -16.10 -18.01
C ASP A 180 -6.15 -15.94 -19.48
#